data_4b9440659fb558098c8db1af70325200
#
_entry.id   4b9440659fb558098c8db1af70325200
#
_cell.length_a   1.000
_cell.length_b   1.000
_cell.length_c   1.000
_cell.angle_alpha   90.00
_cell.angle_beta   90.00
_cell.angle_gamma   90.00
#
_symmetry.space_group_name_H-M   'P 1'
#
loop_
_entity.id
_entity.type
_entity.pdbx_description
1 polymer ?
#
loop_
_entity_poly.entity_id
_entity_poly.type
_entity_poly.pdbx_seq_one_letter_code
_entity_poly.pdbx_strand_id
1 'polypeptide(L)'
;MKKFLALLLVLSMVFTLCACGKKTDDSKYTGKLVVYSPHDADPLNAGVAQFKEKYPNIDVEVIAAGTGELCQRIVAEAANPQGDVLWGGGADTLAAYNDYFQPYVCANDEFIGDAYKDADGYWIGESPLPMVFIYNKTMLDEADVPTTWEGLCNENLKGKIAYCSPSKSGSAYTQLCTMLFSQPTIDEGWDLVKRFIANLDGKLQDSSGNCHKLVASGEYALGVTIEKSAVLYADNHDIGFVYPEQNSAVPDGVALIKGCPNEENAKLFIDFVTSAECQTAQNADWARRPVRSDIAPKGLCSLDECHVGNYDFSYAASNRDAIKEQFNDLVAG
;
A
#
# COMPACT_ATOMS: atom_id res chain seq x y z
N MET A 1 66.25 27.97 45.48
CA MET A 1 65.78 27.48 44.15
C MET A 1 64.82 26.36 44.44
N LYS A 2 63.55 26.65 44.55
CA LYS A 2 62.53 25.68 44.93
C LYS A 2 61.50 25.62 43.79
N LYS A 3 61.37 24.46 43.22
CA LYS A 3 60.40 24.15 42.15
C LYS A 3 58.99 24.04 42.75
N PHE A 4 58.05 24.87 42.32
CA PHE A 4 56.64 24.68 42.60
C PHE A 4 55.98 23.90 41.45
N LEU A 5 55.51 22.72 41.77
CA LEU A 5 54.75 21.86 40.89
C LEU A 5 53.24 22.22 41.11
N ALA A 6 52.64 22.87 40.14
CA ALA A 6 51.21 23.11 40.17
C ALA A 6 50.48 21.95 39.50
N LEU A 7 49.71 21.20 40.30
CA LEU A 7 48.86 20.11 39.86
C LEU A 7 47.54 20.70 39.34
N LEU A 8 47.35 20.70 38.01
CA LEU A 8 46.11 21.07 37.38
C LEU A 8 45.18 19.83 37.32
N LEU A 9 44.20 19.79 38.19
CA LEU A 9 43.09 18.84 38.13
C LEU A 9 42.13 19.27 37.03
N VAL A 10 42.19 18.61 35.87
CA VAL A 10 41.17 18.75 34.82
C VAL A 10 39.99 17.86 35.20
N LEU A 11 38.94 18.49 35.71
CA LEU A 11 37.65 17.85 35.97
C LEU A 11 36.95 17.65 34.64
N SER A 12 37.13 16.48 34.02
CA SER A 12 36.34 16.06 32.82
C SER A 12 34.91 15.74 33.27
N MET A 13 34.00 16.71 33.12
CA MET A 13 32.57 16.42 33.13
C MET A 13 32.20 15.59 31.92
N VAL A 14 32.09 14.29 32.12
CA VAL A 14 31.41 13.41 31.18
C VAL A 14 29.91 13.71 31.26
N PHE A 15 29.41 14.52 30.35
CA PHE A 15 27.98 14.59 30.11
C PHE A 15 27.53 13.24 29.51
N THR A 16 27.14 12.33 30.35
CA THR A 16 26.30 11.22 29.95
C THR A 16 24.94 11.80 29.55
N LEU A 17 24.73 12.01 28.26
CA LEU A 17 23.40 12.15 27.69
C LEU A 17 22.66 10.82 27.96
N CYS A 18 21.97 10.77 29.10
CA CYS A 18 20.89 9.82 29.28
C CYS A 18 19.80 10.18 28.25
N ALA A 19 19.85 9.58 27.08
CA ALA A 19 18.68 9.42 26.26
C ALA A 19 17.70 8.56 27.07
N CYS A 20 16.84 9.22 27.86
CA CYS A 20 15.66 8.59 28.43
C CYS A 20 14.68 8.34 27.28
N GLY A 21 14.94 7.36 26.44
CA GLY A 21 13.89 6.59 25.82
C GLY A 21 13.07 5.98 26.97
N LYS A 22 11.81 6.37 27.14
CA LYS A 22 10.89 5.62 27.98
C LYS A 22 10.94 4.18 27.49
N LYS A 23 11.63 3.29 28.22
CA LYS A 23 11.41 1.84 28.06
C LYS A 23 9.93 1.64 28.40
N THR A 24 9.13 1.33 27.42
CA THR A 24 7.82 0.74 27.65
C THR A 24 8.05 -0.47 28.55
N ASP A 25 7.15 -0.69 29.50
CA ASP A 25 7.20 -1.89 30.35
C ASP A 25 6.86 -3.08 29.48
N ASP A 26 7.90 -3.65 28.82
CA ASP A 26 7.80 -4.72 27.82
C ASP A 26 7.17 -6.00 28.39
N SER A 27 7.07 -6.11 29.71
CA SER A 27 6.45 -7.26 30.37
C SER A 27 4.92 -7.29 30.23
N LYS A 28 4.28 -6.18 29.83
CA LYS A 28 2.82 -6.03 29.75
C LYS A 28 2.23 -6.65 28.48
N TYR A 29 2.97 -6.59 27.37
CA TYR A 29 2.49 -7.03 26.06
C TYR A 29 3.10 -8.38 25.70
N THR A 30 2.27 -9.42 25.68
CA THR A 30 2.69 -10.81 25.43
C THR A 30 1.63 -11.54 24.60
N GLY A 31 1.94 -12.74 24.15
CA GLY A 31 1.01 -13.59 23.43
C GLY A 31 1.26 -13.58 21.92
N LYS A 32 0.23 -13.85 21.14
CA LYS A 32 0.32 -14.03 19.69
C LYS A 32 -0.33 -12.87 18.95
N LEU A 33 0.11 -12.63 17.72
CA LEU A 33 -0.52 -11.77 16.72
C LEU A 33 -0.42 -12.44 15.35
N VAL A 34 -1.54 -12.57 14.66
CA VAL A 34 -1.59 -13.10 13.29
C VAL A 34 -1.96 -11.97 12.32
N VAL A 35 -1.00 -11.60 11.48
CA VAL A 35 -1.14 -10.53 10.49
C VAL A 35 -1.38 -11.13 9.10
N TYR A 36 -2.51 -10.80 8.49
CA TYR A 36 -2.78 -11.06 7.07
C TYR A 36 -2.30 -9.86 6.26
N SER A 37 -1.46 -10.07 5.23
CA SER A 37 -0.95 -8.93 4.46
C SER A 37 -0.70 -9.26 3.00
N PRO A 38 -1.17 -8.40 2.07
CA PRO A 38 -0.85 -8.46 0.65
C PRO A 38 0.39 -7.63 0.27
N HIS A 39 1.09 -7.04 1.24
CA HIS A 39 2.27 -6.23 0.97
C HIS A 39 3.41 -7.06 0.35
N ASP A 40 4.27 -6.39 -0.42
CA ASP A 40 5.56 -6.95 -0.83
C ASP A 40 6.38 -7.34 0.41
N ALA A 41 7.21 -8.37 0.26
CA ALA A 41 7.92 -8.99 1.38
C ALA A 41 8.81 -8.01 2.16
N ASP A 42 9.53 -7.12 1.47
CA ASP A 42 10.51 -6.25 2.11
C ASP A 42 9.87 -5.20 3.05
N PRO A 43 8.90 -4.36 2.60
CA PRO A 43 8.23 -3.41 3.50
C PRO A 43 7.42 -4.12 4.60
N LEU A 44 6.83 -5.29 4.31
CA LEU A 44 6.13 -6.11 5.29
C LEU A 44 7.05 -6.58 6.41
N ASN A 45 8.17 -7.21 6.02
CA ASN A 45 9.15 -7.73 6.97
C ASN A 45 9.81 -6.61 7.79
N ALA A 46 10.09 -5.45 7.18
CA ALA A 46 10.65 -4.29 7.86
C ALA A 46 9.69 -3.76 8.94
N GLY A 47 8.41 -3.59 8.61
CA GLY A 47 7.40 -3.12 9.58
C GLY A 47 7.18 -4.12 10.72
N VAL A 48 7.10 -5.42 10.41
CA VAL A 48 7.00 -6.49 11.43
C VAL A 48 8.24 -6.54 12.32
N ALA A 49 9.44 -6.35 11.76
CA ALA A 49 10.67 -6.33 12.53
C ALA A 49 10.69 -5.15 13.52
N GLN A 50 10.30 -3.95 13.09
CA GLN A 50 10.17 -2.78 13.95
C GLN A 50 9.13 -2.99 15.05
N PHE A 51 7.98 -3.61 14.73
CA PHE A 51 6.98 -3.95 15.74
C PHE A 51 7.54 -4.93 16.79
N LYS A 52 8.24 -5.96 16.36
CA LYS A 52 8.88 -6.96 17.26
C LYS A 52 10.01 -6.35 18.09
N GLU A 53 10.74 -5.38 17.57
CA GLU A 53 11.74 -4.63 18.36
C GLU A 53 11.08 -3.85 19.50
N LYS A 54 9.93 -3.24 19.23
CA LYS A 54 9.16 -2.47 20.21
C LYS A 54 8.39 -3.35 21.20
N TYR A 55 7.92 -4.52 20.76
CA TYR A 55 7.11 -5.47 21.53
C TYR A 55 7.67 -6.90 21.45
N PRO A 56 8.84 -7.14 22.04
CA PRO A 56 9.61 -8.39 21.84
C PRO A 56 8.95 -9.64 22.39
N ASN A 57 7.95 -9.50 23.26
CA ASN A 57 7.24 -10.63 23.87
C ASN A 57 5.94 -11.01 23.14
N ILE A 58 5.63 -10.35 22.01
CA ILE A 58 4.53 -10.74 21.13
C ILE A 58 5.08 -11.63 20.00
N ASP A 59 4.56 -12.84 19.89
CA ASP A 59 4.87 -13.77 18.79
C ASP A 59 4.04 -13.38 17.56
N VAL A 60 4.69 -12.84 16.53
CA VAL A 60 4.03 -12.37 15.30
C VAL A 60 4.16 -13.43 14.22
N GLU A 61 3.01 -13.95 13.78
CA GLU A 61 2.86 -14.77 12.58
C GLU A 61 2.31 -13.92 11.43
N VAL A 62 2.89 -14.07 10.23
CA VAL A 62 2.45 -13.37 9.03
C VAL A 62 1.95 -14.38 8.01
N ILE A 63 0.77 -14.13 7.47
CA ILE A 63 0.20 -14.87 6.34
C ILE A 63 0.11 -13.90 5.16
N ALA A 64 1.03 -14.07 4.20
CA ALA A 64 1.14 -13.23 3.01
C ALA A 64 0.44 -13.90 1.82
N ALA A 65 -0.51 -13.19 1.20
CA ALA A 65 -1.21 -13.61 -0.01
C ALA A 65 -1.82 -12.38 -0.72
N GLY A 66 -2.40 -12.57 -1.90
CA GLY A 66 -3.12 -11.49 -2.59
C GLY A 66 -4.34 -11.00 -1.80
N THR A 67 -4.67 -9.70 -1.91
CA THR A 67 -5.81 -9.10 -1.18
C THR A 67 -7.10 -9.88 -1.37
N GLY A 68 -7.38 -10.32 -2.60
CA GLY A 68 -8.60 -11.09 -2.89
C GLY A 68 -8.64 -12.43 -2.16
N GLU A 69 -7.52 -13.13 -2.06
CA GLU A 69 -7.39 -14.41 -1.34
C GLU A 69 -7.55 -14.21 0.16
N LEU A 70 -6.90 -13.19 0.72
CA LEU A 70 -7.00 -12.88 2.15
C LEU A 70 -8.42 -12.49 2.55
N CYS A 71 -9.13 -11.69 1.75
CA CYS A 71 -10.53 -11.36 2.00
C CYS A 71 -11.43 -12.61 1.95
N GLN A 72 -11.25 -13.49 0.97
CA GLN A 72 -11.99 -14.76 0.92
C GLN A 72 -11.70 -15.65 2.13
N ARG A 73 -10.45 -15.68 2.60
CA ARG A 73 -10.05 -16.40 3.80
C ARG A 73 -10.73 -15.84 5.04
N ILE A 74 -10.75 -14.51 5.22
CA ILE A 74 -11.45 -13.86 6.34
C ILE A 74 -12.94 -14.23 6.34
N VAL A 75 -13.59 -14.24 5.18
CA VAL A 75 -15.00 -14.67 5.03
C VAL A 75 -15.17 -16.13 5.44
N ALA A 76 -14.31 -17.02 4.96
CA ALA A 76 -14.38 -18.45 5.26
C ALA A 76 -14.14 -18.76 6.76
N GLU A 77 -13.33 -17.95 7.41
CA GLU A 77 -12.96 -18.06 8.82
C GLU A 77 -13.89 -17.27 9.76
N ALA A 78 -14.92 -16.57 9.25
CA ALA A 78 -15.74 -15.65 10.03
C ALA A 78 -16.38 -16.25 11.30
N ALA A 79 -16.70 -17.56 11.30
CA ALA A 79 -17.23 -18.26 12.47
C ALA A 79 -16.15 -18.59 13.52
N ASN A 80 -14.88 -18.63 13.15
CA ASN A 80 -13.73 -18.91 14.00
C ASN A 80 -12.47 -18.26 13.41
N PRO A 81 -12.30 -16.92 13.55
CA PRO A 81 -11.21 -16.17 12.94
C PRO A 81 -9.83 -16.70 13.37
N GLN A 82 -8.92 -16.81 12.39
CA GLN A 82 -7.54 -17.22 12.63
C GLN A 82 -6.57 -16.05 12.50
N GLY A 83 -6.95 -15.00 11.75
CA GLY A 83 -6.22 -13.76 11.64
C GLY A 83 -6.71 -12.72 12.64
N ASP A 84 -5.84 -11.79 13.01
CA ASP A 84 -6.16 -10.70 13.93
C ASP A 84 -6.32 -9.36 13.22
N VAL A 85 -5.45 -9.09 12.24
CA VAL A 85 -5.50 -7.87 11.43
C VAL A 85 -5.31 -8.20 9.97
N LEU A 86 -5.95 -7.41 9.11
CA LEU A 86 -5.58 -7.30 7.70
C LEU A 86 -4.79 -6.00 7.53
N TRP A 87 -3.50 -6.09 7.18
CA TRP A 87 -2.62 -4.94 6.97
C TRP A 87 -2.22 -4.84 5.50
N GLY A 88 -2.81 -3.87 4.80
CA GLY A 88 -2.67 -3.64 3.37
C GLY A 88 -3.94 -3.94 2.58
N GLY A 89 -3.88 -3.66 1.28
CA GLY A 89 -5.04 -3.69 0.39
C GLY A 89 -5.77 -2.35 0.36
N GLY A 90 -6.26 -1.98 -0.82
CA GLY A 90 -6.95 -0.70 -1.00
C GLY A 90 -8.17 -0.57 -0.09
N ALA A 91 -8.36 0.61 0.48
CA ALA A 91 -9.47 0.91 1.37
C ALA A 91 -10.85 0.68 0.73
N ASP A 92 -10.96 0.82 -0.60
CA ASP A 92 -12.14 0.46 -1.39
C ASP A 92 -12.48 -1.04 -1.30
N THR A 93 -11.45 -1.88 -1.24
CA THR A 93 -11.61 -3.31 -0.99
C THR A 93 -11.96 -3.58 0.46
N LEU A 94 -11.29 -2.92 1.43
CA LEU A 94 -11.60 -3.10 2.86
C LEU A 94 -13.06 -2.72 3.14
N ALA A 95 -13.53 -1.59 2.61
CA ALA A 95 -14.91 -1.13 2.78
C ALA A 95 -15.96 -2.14 2.26
N ALA A 96 -15.65 -2.91 1.22
CA ALA A 96 -16.53 -3.96 0.72
C ALA A 96 -16.65 -5.16 1.69
N TYR A 97 -15.79 -5.24 2.70
CA TYR A 97 -15.75 -6.32 3.70
C TYR A 97 -15.98 -5.83 5.13
N ASN A 98 -16.57 -4.65 5.33
CA ASN A 98 -16.84 -4.06 6.66
C ASN A 98 -17.57 -5.03 7.61
N ASP A 99 -18.44 -5.90 7.11
CA ASP A 99 -19.16 -6.90 7.92
C ASP A 99 -18.22 -7.88 8.66
N TYR A 100 -17.01 -8.05 8.17
CA TYR A 100 -15.97 -8.95 8.70
C TYR A 100 -14.91 -8.24 9.54
N PHE A 101 -15.02 -6.93 9.68
CA PHE A 101 -14.15 -6.11 10.52
C PHE A 101 -14.93 -5.59 11.74
N GLN A 102 -14.21 -5.18 12.75
CA GLN A 102 -14.81 -4.47 13.89
C GLN A 102 -14.23 -3.07 14.01
N PRO A 103 -15.05 -2.10 14.42
CA PRO A 103 -14.61 -0.72 14.57
C PRO A 103 -13.48 -0.59 15.59
N TYR A 104 -12.47 0.19 15.23
CA TYR A 104 -11.41 0.59 16.13
C TYR A 104 -10.90 2.00 15.77
N VAL A 105 -10.91 2.90 16.75
CA VAL A 105 -10.28 4.23 16.63
C VAL A 105 -8.87 4.12 17.16
N CYS A 106 -7.88 4.26 16.29
CA CYS A 106 -6.47 4.10 16.67
C CYS A 106 -5.96 5.27 17.53
N ALA A 107 -4.90 5.02 18.28
CA ALA A 107 -4.27 6.04 19.13
C ALA A 107 -3.73 7.26 18.34
N ASN A 108 -3.60 7.15 17.03
CA ASN A 108 -3.07 8.18 16.13
C ASN A 108 -4.16 8.88 15.30
N ASP A 109 -5.43 8.66 15.59
CA ASP A 109 -6.57 9.12 14.78
C ASP A 109 -6.58 10.62 14.51
N GLU A 110 -6.17 11.43 15.47
CA GLU A 110 -6.09 12.89 15.36
C GLU A 110 -5.13 13.40 14.26
N PHE A 111 -4.14 12.58 13.88
CA PHE A 111 -3.16 12.89 12.83
C PHE A 111 -3.59 12.38 11.45
N ILE A 112 -4.64 11.56 11.36
CA ILE A 112 -5.10 10.93 10.12
C ILE A 112 -6.34 11.66 9.64
N GLY A 113 -6.25 12.25 8.44
CA GLY A 113 -7.37 12.98 7.84
C GLY A 113 -8.56 12.08 7.50
N ASP A 114 -9.78 12.64 7.51
CA ASP A 114 -11.02 11.90 7.25
C ASP A 114 -11.05 11.21 5.89
N ALA A 115 -10.31 11.71 4.90
CA ALA A 115 -10.15 11.07 3.59
C ALA A 115 -9.41 9.72 3.63
N TYR A 116 -8.73 9.41 4.74
CA TYR A 116 -7.90 8.22 4.91
C TYR A 116 -8.43 7.28 6.00
N LYS A 117 -9.69 7.38 6.39
CA LYS A 117 -10.30 6.50 7.38
C LYS A 117 -11.78 6.27 7.10
N ASP A 118 -12.26 5.15 7.54
CA ASP A 118 -13.69 4.86 7.54
C ASP A 118 -14.41 5.67 8.62
N ALA A 119 -15.56 6.26 8.29
CA ALA A 119 -16.31 7.09 9.23
C ALA A 119 -16.83 6.32 10.46
N ASP A 120 -17.09 5.02 10.31
CA ASP A 120 -17.54 4.11 11.36
C ASP A 120 -16.36 3.34 12.00
N GLY A 121 -15.12 3.56 11.53
CA GLY A 121 -13.90 3.00 12.11
C GLY A 121 -13.57 1.56 11.71
N TYR A 122 -14.14 1.01 10.64
CA TYR A 122 -13.86 -0.36 10.22
C TYR A 122 -12.47 -0.56 9.62
N TRP A 123 -11.89 0.50 9.05
CA TRP A 123 -10.51 0.51 8.53
C TRP A 123 -9.87 1.88 8.69
N ILE A 124 -8.55 1.90 8.70
CA ILE A 124 -7.72 3.10 8.77
C ILE A 124 -6.70 3.00 7.66
N GLY A 125 -6.55 4.07 6.85
CA GLY A 125 -5.53 4.18 5.84
C GLY A 125 -4.13 4.25 6.46
N GLU A 126 -3.16 3.71 5.73
CA GLU A 126 -1.76 3.78 6.15
C GLU A 126 -0.85 4.39 5.07
N SER A 127 -1.24 4.33 3.79
CA SER A 127 -0.46 4.93 2.70
C SER A 127 -1.34 5.18 1.47
N PRO A 128 -1.58 6.43 1.05
CA PRO A 128 -2.21 6.70 -0.23
C PRO A 128 -1.30 6.24 -1.37
N LEU A 129 -1.89 5.60 -2.38
CA LEU A 129 -1.19 4.92 -3.46
C LEU A 129 -1.58 5.50 -4.83
N PRO A 130 -0.92 6.56 -5.33
CA PRO A 130 -1.09 7.00 -6.70
C PRO A 130 -0.75 5.89 -7.69
N MET A 131 -1.56 5.76 -8.76
CA MET A 131 -1.30 4.84 -9.85
C MET A 131 -0.30 5.46 -10.82
N VAL A 132 0.53 4.63 -11.46
CA VAL A 132 1.51 5.06 -12.46
C VAL A 132 1.57 4.08 -13.63
N PHE A 133 1.94 4.59 -14.80
CA PHE A 133 2.41 3.78 -15.90
C PHE A 133 3.93 3.74 -15.86
N ILE A 134 4.47 2.56 -15.55
CA ILE A 134 5.91 2.30 -15.52
C ILE A 134 6.34 1.78 -16.90
N TYR A 135 7.49 2.22 -17.42
CA TYR A 135 7.98 1.80 -18.73
C TYR A 135 9.48 1.51 -18.73
N ASN A 136 9.90 0.61 -19.60
CA ASN A 136 11.30 0.30 -19.83
C ASN A 136 11.88 1.24 -20.91
N LYS A 137 12.84 2.08 -20.54
CA LYS A 137 13.46 3.10 -21.41
C LYS A 137 14.23 2.52 -22.59
N THR A 138 14.57 1.22 -22.54
CA THR A 138 15.24 0.54 -23.67
C THR A 138 14.24 -0.01 -24.71
N MET A 139 12.95 -0.06 -24.37
CA MET A 139 11.89 -0.64 -25.19
C MET A 139 10.85 0.38 -25.67
N LEU A 140 10.72 1.50 -24.95
CA LEU A 140 9.73 2.54 -25.22
C LEU A 140 10.35 3.91 -24.93
N ASP A 141 10.38 4.78 -25.94
CA ASP A 141 10.80 6.17 -25.76
C ASP A 141 9.81 6.94 -24.90
N GLU A 142 10.27 7.86 -24.08
CA GLU A 142 9.43 8.65 -23.17
C GLU A 142 8.30 9.39 -23.89
N ALA A 143 8.57 9.87 -25.12
CA ALA A 143 7.58 10.57 -25.95
C ALA A 143 6.42 9.66 -26.43
N ASP A 144 6.60 8.34 -26.40
CA ASP A 144 5.61 7.35 -26.82
C ASP A 144 4.86 6.75 -25.62
N VAL A 145 5.24 7.12 -24.39
CA VAL A 145 4.55 6.66 -23.17
C VAL A 145 3.18 7.32 -23.06
N PRO A 146 2.08 6.56 -22.95
CA PRO A 146 0.75 7.15 -22.77
C PRO A 146 0.65 7.89 -21.42
N THR A 147 -0.04 9.04 -21.42
CA THR A 147 -0.35 9.81 -20.21
C THR A 147 -1.82 9.66 -19.78
N THR A 148 -2.62 8.92 -20.54
CA THR A 148 -4.03 8.69 -20.26
C THR A 148 -4.34 7.19 -20.25
N TRP A 149 -5.41 6.80 -19.55
CA TRP A 149 -5.92 5.41 -19.58
C TRP A 149 -6.33 4.99 -20.99
N GLU A 150 -6.90 5.91 -21.78
CA GLU A 150 -7.24 5.69 -23.17
C GLU A 150 -5.99 5.35 -24.01
N GLY A 151 -4.87 6.00 -23.75
CA GLY A 151 -3.61 5.76 -24.45
C GLY A 151 -3.07 4.35 -24.29
N LEU A 152 -3.47 3.60 -23.23
CA LEU A 152 -3.11 2.19 -23.08
C LEU A 152 -3.76 1.28 -24.16
N CYS A 153 -4.77 1.79 -24.87
CA CYS A 153 -5.43 1.07 -25.95
C CYS A 153 -4.72 1.24 -27.31
N ASN A 154 -3.56 1.92 -27.36
CA ASN A 154 -2.77 2.08 -28.58
C ASN A 154 -2.29 0.70 -29.08
N GLU A 155 -2.56 0.38 -30.36
CA GLU A 155 -2.19 -0.90 -30.98
C GLU A 155 -0.67 -1.16 -30.96
N ASN A 156 0.16 -0.13 -30.93
CA ASN A 156 1.61 -0.27 -30.79
C ASN A 156 2.03 -0.89 -29.45
N LEU A 157 1.15 -0.83 -28.44
CA LEU A 157 1.34 -1.41 -27.10
C LEU A 157 0.71 -2.80 -26.94
N LYS A 158 0.07 -3.34 -28.00
CA LYS A 158 -0.62 -4.63 -27.93
C LYS A 158 0.33 -5.75 -27.49
N GLY A 159 -0.07 -6.46 -26.44
CA GLY A 159 0.70 -7.55 -25.82
C GLY A 159 1.97 -7.11 -25.12
N LYS A 160 2.22 -5.79 -24.96
CA LYS A 160 3.42 -5.23 -24.33
C LYS A 160 3.16 -4.60 -22.95
N ILE A 161 1.92 -4.71 -22.43
CA ILE A 161 1.51 -4.11 -21.16
C ILE A 161 1.41 -5.18 -20.09
N ALA A 162 2.15 -5.03 -18.99
CA ALA A 162 2.00 -5.86 -17.80
C ALA A 162 0.86 -5.31 -16.94
N TYR A 163 -0.19 -6.10 -16.73
CA TYR A 163 -1.34 -5.77 -15.90
C TYR A 163 -1.76 -6.96 -15.05
N CYS A 164 -2.11 -6.71 -13.78
CA CYS A 164 -2.53 -7.76 -12.86
C CYS A 164 -4.05 -7.95 -12.89
N SER A 165 -4.50 -9.19 -12.66
CA SER A 165 -5.92 -9.47 -12.50
C SER A 165 -6.52 -8.72 -11.31
N PRO A 166 -7.61 -7.93 -11.48
CA PRO A 166 -8.33 -7.29 -10.38
C PRO A 166 -8.93 -8.26 -9.37
N SER A 167 -9.10 -9.52 -9.73
CA SER A 167 -9.57 -10.57 -8.82
C SER A 167 -8.48 -11.06 -7.86
N LYS A 168 -7.20 -10.84 -8.21
CA LYS A 168 -6.04 -11.28 -7.43
C LYS A 168 -5.44 -10.18 -6.55
N SER A 169 -5.50 -8.92 -6.99
CA SER A 169 -4.83 -7.79 -6.38
C SER A 169 -5.78 -6.64 -6.07
N GLY A 170 -5.68 -6.08 -4.86
CA GLY A 170 -6.41 -4.87 -4.47
C GLY A 170 -6.01 -3.66 -5.31
N SER A 171 -4.71 -3.43 -5.51
CA SER A 171 -4.24 -2.31 -6.34
C SER A 171 -4.68 -2.45 -7.81
N ALA A 172 -4.73 -3.68 -8.37
CA ALA A 172 -5.26 -3.89 -9.71
C ALA A 172 -6.78 -3.62 -9.76
N TYR A 173 -7.51 -3.91 -8.70
CA TYR A 173 -8.92 -3.53 -8.57
C TYR A 173 -9.09 -2.00 -8.56
N THR A 174 -8.32 -1.31 -7.74
CA THR A 174 -8.33 0.17 -7.72
C THR A 174 -7.95 0.77 -9.07
N GLN A 175 -6.98 0.18 -9.79
CA GLN A 175 -6.61 0.58 -11.16
C GLN A 175 -7.77 0.41 -12.14
N LEU A 176 -8.49 -0.71 -12.08
CA LEU A 176 -9.69 -0.94 -12.89
C LEU A 176 -10.76 0.12 -12.60
N CYS A 177 -11.07 0.39 -11.33
CA CYS A 177 -12.02 1.42 -10.95
C CYS A 177 -11.55 2.82 -11.39
N THR A 178 -10.26 3.14 -11.27
CA THR A 178 -9.70 4.41 -11.75
C THR A 178 -9.91 4.55 -13.28
N MET A 179 -9.71 3.48 -14.03
CA MET A 179 -9.96 3.45 -15.48
C MET A 179 -11.45 3.65 -15.79
N LEU A 180 -12.35 3.01 -15.05
CA LEU A 180 -13.81 3.19 -15.20
C LEU A 180 -14.21 4.64 -14.94
N PHE A 181 -13.71 5.25 -13.87
CA PHE A 181 -14.05 6.62 -13.46
C PHE A 181 -13.29 7.70 -14.25
N SER A 182 -12.33 7.30 -15.09
CA SER A 182 -11.65 8.23 -16.00
C SER A 182 -12.52 8.69 -17.16
N GLN A 183 -13.67 8.05 -17.35
CA GLN A 183 -14.62 8.38 -18.40
C GLN A 183 -15.85 9.12 -17.84
N PRO A 184 -16.59 9.90 -18.65
CA PRO A 184 -17.76 10.64 -18.19
C PRO A 184 -18.89 9.75 -17.61
N THR A 185 -19.01 8.52 -18.10
CA THR A 185 -20.00 7.55 -17.63
C THR A 185 -19.37 6.19 -17.39
N ILE A 186 -19.99 5.36 -16.55
CA ILE A 186 -19.56 4.00 -16.27
C ILE A 186 -19.59 3.12 -17.53
N ASP A 187 -20.58 3.32 -18.41
CA ASP A 187 -20.68 2.57 -19.66
C ASP A 187 -19.51 2.88 -20.59
N GLU A 188 -19.14 4.16 -20.75
CA GLU A 188 -17.94 4.55 -21.50
C GLU A 188 -16.66 4.02 -20.84
N GLY A 189 -16.63 3.97 -19.50
CA GLY A 189 -15.55 3.33 -18.74
C GLY A 189 -15.41 1.85 -19.09
N TRP A 190 -16.51 1.10 -19.18
CA TRP A 190 -16.49 -0.30 -19.59
C TRP A 190 -16.11 -0.49 -21.06
N ASP A 191 -16.47 0.42 -21.94
CA ASP A 191 -16.00 0.40 -23.34
C ASP A 191 -14.48 0.61 -23.42
N LEU A 192 -13.92 1.48 -22.59
CA LEU A 192 -12.48 1.64 -22.46
C LEU A 192 -11.81 0.36 -21.93
N VAL A 193 -12.32 -0.20 -20.83
CA VAL A 193 -11.81 -1.46 -20.25
C VAL A 193 -11.81 -2.61 -21.25
N LYS A 194 -12.88 -2.74 -22.04
CA LYS A 194 -12.97 -3.76 -23.11
C LYS A 194 -11.85 -3.61 -24.15
N ARG A 195 -11.57 -2.39 -24.60
CA ARG A 195 -10.47 -2.11 -25.54
C ARG A 195 -9.11 -2.35 -24.89
N PHE A 196 -8.95 -1.98 -23.64
CA PHE A 196 -7.74 -2.26 -22.88
C PHE A 196 -7.47 -3.76 -22.74
N ILE A 197 -8.48 -4.57 -22.38
CA ILE A 197 -8.37 -6.02 -22.29
C ILE A 197 -7.95 -6.63 -23.65
N ALA A 198 -8.55 -6.18 -24.76
CA ALA A 198 -8.15 -6.62 -26.10
C ALA A 198 -6.68 -6.28 -26.41
N ASN A 199 -6.17 -5.17 -25.86
CA ASN A 199 -4.78 -4.74 -26.03
C ASN A 199 -3.79 -5.50 -25.14
N LEU A 200 -4.23 -6.10 -24.02
CA LEU A 200 -3.41 -6.98 -23.18
C LEU A 200 -3.05 -8.30 -23.87
N ASP A 201 -3.80 -8.69 -24.93
CA ASP A 201 -3.57 -9.91 -25.71
C ASP A 201 -3.59 -11.19 -24.85
N GLY A 202 -4.54 -11.26 -23.90
CA GLY A 202 -4.77 -12.41 -23.01
C GLY A 202 -3.74 -12.57 -21.87
N LYS A 203 -2.85 -11.60 -21.67
CA LYS A 203 -1.75 -11.69 -20.68
C LYS A 203 -2.09 -10.94 -19.41
N LEU A 204 -2.64 -11.62 -18.41
CA LEU A 204 -2.83 -11.10 -17.06
C LEU A 204 -1.83 -11.71 -16.08
N GLN A 205 -1.32 -10.88 -15.17
CA GLN A 205 -0.44 -11.31 -14.07
C GLN A 205 -1.27 -11.73 -12.84
N ASP A 206 -0.75 -12.70 -12.08
CA ASP A 206 -1.38 -13.18 -10.84
C ASP A 206 -1.05 -12.31 -9.63
N SER A 207 -0.05 -11.44 -9.72
CA SER A 207 0.39 -10.53 -8.68
C SER A 207 0.71 -9.15 -9.26
N SER A 208 0.28 -8.08 -8.60
CA SER A 208 0.65 -6.71 -8.97
C SER A 208 2.16 -6.46 -8.86
N GLY A 209 2.84 -7.15 -7.95
CA GLY A 209 4.29 -7.11 -7.83
C GLY A 209 5.03 -7.62 -9.07
N ASN A 210 4.39 -8.44 -9.92
CA ASN A 210 4.98 -8.87 -11.17
C ASN A 210 5.00 -7.76 -12.22
N CYS A 211 4.04 -6.84 -12.23
CA CYS A 211 3.92 -5.83 -13.28
C CYS A 211 5.19 -4.98 -13.40
N HIS A 212 5.68 -4.40 -12.30
CA HIS A 212 6.90 -3.59 -12.34
C HIS A 212 8.18 -4.43 -12.52
N LYS A 213 8.23 -5.66 -12.00
CA LYS A 213 9.37 -6.57 -12.16
C LYS A 213 9.57 -6.99 -13.62
N LEU A 214 8.49 -7.32 -14.30
CA LEU A 214 8.52 -7.73 -15.72
C LEU A 214 8.88 -6.57 -16.65
N VAL A 215 8.48 -5.34 -16.30
CA VAL A 215 8.94 -4.13 -17.01
C VAL A 215 10.44 -3.90 -16.76
N ALA A 216 10.88 -3.99 -15.50
CA ALA A 216 12.28 -3.80 -15.14
C ALA A 216 13.20 -4.84 -15.78
N SER A 217 12.74 -6.09 -15.94
CA SER A 217 13.49 -7.15 -16.62
C SER A 217 13.49 -7.05 -18.16
N GLY A 218 12.67 -6.14 -18.75
CA GLY A 218 12.55 -5.99 -20.20
C GLY A 218 11.66 -7.05 -20.85
N GLU A 219 10.81 -7.76 -20.10
CA GLU A 219 9.82 -8.68 -20.67
C GLU A 219 8.60 -7.93 -21.21
N TYR A 220 8.24 -6.81 -20.57
CA TYR A 220 7.19 -5.90 -21.00
C TYR A 220 7.72 -4.48 -21.17
N ALA A 221 7.23 -3.78 -22.20
CA ALA A 221 7.64 -2.41 -22.44
C ALA A 221 6.99 -1.41 -21.48
N LEU A 222 5.77 -1.71 -21.02
CA LEU A 222 4.96 -0.87 -20.15
C LEU A 222 4.23 -1.72 -19.11
N GLY A 223 3.87 -1.13 -17.98
CA GLY A 223 3.07 -1.77 -16.95
C GLY A 223 2.22 -0.77 -16.19
N VAL A 224 1.12 -1.23 -15.60
CA VAL A 224 0.33 -0.43 -14.67
C VAL A 224 0.68 -0.89 -13.26
N THR A 225 1.13 0.05 -12.43
CA THR A 225 1.54 -0.24 -11.05
C THR A 225 1.24 0.93 -10.12
N ILE A 226 1.73 0.89 -8.90
CA ILE A 226 1.61 1.96 -7.91
C ILE A 226 2.92 2.73 -7.77
N GLU A 227 2.84 4.01 -7.42
CA GLU A 227 3.97 4.94 -7.33
C GLU A 227 5.16 4.37 -6.57
N LYS A 228 4.96 3.86 -5.34
CA LYS A 228 6.05 3.35 -4.51
C LYS A 228 6.93 2.31 -5.24
N SER A 229 6.29 1.43 -6.01
CA SER A 229 7.00 0.39 -6.75
C SER A 229 7.82 0.99 -7.90
N ALA A 230 7.27 1.96 -8.62
CA ALA A 230 7.98 2.63 -9.69
C ALA A 230 9.18 3.45 -9.16
N VAL A 231 8.99 4.19 -8.07
CA VAL A 231 10.07 4.97 -7.42
C VAL A 231 11.23 4.07 -6.98
N LEU A 232 10.94 2.97 -6.28
CA LEU A 232 11.98 2.06 -5.80
C LEU A 232 12.76 1.36 -6.93
N TYR A 233 12.09 1.11 -8.06
CA TYR A 233 12.73 0.46 -9.22
C TYR A 233 13.46 1.44 -10.12
N ALA A 234 13.03 2.71 -10.21
CA ALA A 234 13.65 3.72 -11.07
C ALA A 234 15.13 3.98 -10.71
N ASP A 235 15.49 3.87 -9.44
CA ASP A 235 16.87 4.11 -8.98
C ASP A 235 17.88 3.05 -9.45
N ASN A 236 17.42 1.84 -9.79
CA ASN A 236 18.32 0.69 -10.03
C ASN A 236 18.13 0.04 -11.41
N HIS A 237 17.18 0.54 -12.24
CA HIS A 237 16.84 -0.05 -13.53
C HIS A 237 16.63 1.05 -14.58
N ASP A 238 16.76 0.69 -15.85
CA ASP A 238 16.47 1.58 -16.99
C ASP A 238 14.96 1.72 -17.20
N ILE A 239 14.26 2.17 -16.17
CA ILE A 239 12.83 2.43 -16.22
C ILE A 239 12.49 3.90 -15.93
N GLY A 240 11.33 4.32 -16.42
CA GLY A 240 10.69 5.55 -16.06
C GLY A 240 9.25 5.30 -15.67
N PHE A 241 8.56 6.34 -15.20
CA PHE A 241 7.13 6.25 -14.95
C PHE A 241 6.47 7.61 -15.17
N VAL A 242 5.19 7.58 -15.44
CA VAL A 242 4.34 8.78 -15.59
C VAL A 242 3.07 8.60 -14.75
N TYR A 243 2.53 9.70 -14.24
CA TYR A 243 1.21 9.71 -13.62
C TYR A 243 0.16 9.91 -14.70
N PRO A 244 -0.89 9.08 -14.76
CA PRO A 244 -2.00 9.30 -15.67
C PRO A 244 -2.74 10.60 -15.36
N GLU A 245 -3.24 11.30 -16.38
CA GLU A 245 -3.95 12.59 -16.23
C GLU A 245 -5.21 12.51 -15.37
N GLN A 246 -5.80 11.33 -15.25
CA GLN A 246 -6.93 11.04 -14.35
C GLN A 246 -6.50 9.89 -13.46
N ASN A 247 -6.15 10.21 -12.23
CA ASN A 247 -5.54 9.29 -11.31
C ASN A 247 -6.34 9.15 -10.01
N SER A 248 -6.04 8.12 -9.25
CA SER A 248 -6.53 7.92 -7.89
C SER A 248 -5.37 7.69 -6.93
N ALA A 249 -5.62 7.93 -5.65
CA ALA A 249 -4.69 7.63 -4.57
C ALA A 249 -5.44 6.99 -3.40
N VAL A 250 -6.22 5.95 -3.70
CA VAL A 250 -6.89 5.15 -2.66
C VAL A 250 -5.81 4.60 -1.71
N PRO A 251 -5.94 4.82 -0.40
CA PRO A 251 -4.93 4.33 0.53
C PRO A 251 -4.97 2.81 0.66
N ASP A 252 -3.82 2.17 0.82
CA ASP A 252 -3.78 0.92 1.55
C ASP A 252 -4.23 1.19 2.99
N GLY A 253 -4.89 0.22 3.61
CA GLY A 253 -5.40 0.36 4.95
C GLY A 253 -5.04 -0.80 5.86
N VAL A 254 -5.41 -0.66 7.11
CA VAL A 254 -5.37 -1.70 8.13
C VAL A 254 -6.74 -1.83 8.78
N ALA A 255 -7.19 -3.07 9.00
CA ALA A 255 -8.49 -3.36 9.58
C ALA A 255 -8.36 -4.44 10.66
N LEU A 256 -9.12 -4.27 11.76
CA LEU A 256 -9.24 -5.22 12.85
C LEU A 256 -10.24 -6.32 12.46
N ILE A 257 -9.81 -7.57 12.41
CA ILE A 257 -10.70 -8.69 12.04
C ILE A 257 -11.70 -8.94 13.17
N LYS A 258 -12.96 -9.00 12.82
CA LYS A 258 -14.07 -9.16 13.77
C LYS A 258 -13.97 -10.48 14.52
N GLY A 259 -13.97 -10.42 15.85
CA GLY A 259 -13.90 -11.60 16.70
C GLY A 259 -12.53 -12.30 16.70
N CYS A 260 -11.47 -11.61 16.29
CA CYS A 260 -10.10 -12.13 16.29
C CYS A 260 -9.66 -12.57 17.71
N PRO A 261 -8.82 -13.62 17.82
CA PRO A 261 -8.44 -14.18 19.11
C PRO A 261 -7.48 -13.30 19.94
N ASN A 262 -6.70 -12.40 19.27
CA ASN A 262 -5.68 -11.60 19.95
C ASN A 262 -5.94 -10.08 19.79
N GLU A 263 -7.18 -9.67 20.11
CA GLU A 263 -7.69 -8.32 19.84
C GLU A 263 -6.80 -7.19 20.38
N GLU A 264 -6.28 -7.31 21.61
CA GLU A 264 -5.43 -6.26 22.20
C GLU A 264 -4.08 -6.11 21.47
N ASN A 265 -3.48 -7.22 21.03
CA ASN A 265 -2.26 -7.19 20.23
C ASN A 265 -2.54 -6.66 18.81
N ALA A 266 -3.72 -6.95 18.27
CA ALA A 266 -4.18 -6.43 16.98
C ALA A 266 -4.35 -4.90 17.02
N LYS A 267 -4.99 -4.35 18.06
CA LYS A 267 -5.12 -2.90 18.27
C LYS A 267 -3.75 -2.24 18.42
N LEU A 268 -2.86 -2.86 19.20
CA LEU A 268 -1.49 -2.38 19.37
C LEU A 268 -0.72 -2.34 18.06
N PHE A 269 -0.95 -3.31 17.18
CA PHE A 269 -0.34 -3.33 15.84
C PHE A 269 -0.92 -2.24 14.93
N ILE A 270 -2.23 -1.99 14.96
CA ILE A 270 -2.86 -0.89 14.23
C ILE A 270 -2.30 0.46 14.69
N ASP A 271 -2.18 0.68 16.01
CA ASP A 271 -1.56 1.88 16.58
C ASP A 271 -0.10 2.03 16.14
N PHE A 272 0.63 0.92 16.02
CA PHE A 272 2.02 0.94 15.59
C PHE A 272 2.15 1.30 14.10
N VAL A 273 1.40 0.66 13.19
CA VAL A 273 1.54 0.92 11.75
C VAL A 273 1.06 2.33 11.34
N THR A 274 0.20 2.94 12.16
CA THR A 274 -0.25 4.33 12.01
C THR A 274 0.61 5.34 12.80
N SER A 275 1.61 4.88 13.56
CA SER A 275 2.49 5.75 14.36
C SER A 275 3.45 6.57 13.50
N ALA A 276 3.90 7.71 14.03
CA ALA A 276 4.90 8.55 13.36
C ALA A 276 6.20 7.77 13.07
N GLU A 277 6.60 6.89 13.98
CA GLU A 277 7.79 6.05 13.86
C GLU A 277 7.71 5.13 12.63
N CYS A 278 6.65 4.33 12.53
CA CYS A 278 6.46 3.40 11.42
C CYS A 278 6.24 4.13 10.09
N GLN A 279 5.38 5.16 10.06
CA GLN A 279 5.08 5.94 8.88
C GLN A 279 6.32 6.65 8.31
N THR A 280 7.19 7.18 9.17
CA THR A 280 8.45 7.80 8.75
C THR A 280 9.41 6.78 8.13
N ALA A 281 9.57 5.62 8.75
CA ALA A 281 10.43 4.55 8.25
C ALA A 281 9.90 3.97 6.93
N GLN A 282 8.61 3.69 6.85
CA GLN A 282 7.96 3.19 5.62
C GLN A 282 8.09 4.19 4.46
N ASN A 283 8.02 5.48 4.74
CA ASN A 283 8.26 6.49 3.70
C ASN A 283 9.73 6.56 3.28
N ALA A 284 10.65 6.58 4.24
CA ALA A 284 12.08 6.76 3.98
C ALA A 284 12.68 5.59 3.18
N ASP A 285 12.29 4.36 3.52
CA ASP A 285 12.91 3.13 3.02
C ASP A 285 12.12 2.50 1.87
N TRP A 286 10.79 2.72 1.82
CA TRP A 286 9.89 2.02 0.91
C TRP A 286 9.01 2.94 0.07
N ALA A 287 9.27 4.25 0.06
CA ALA A 287 8.52 5.27 -0.68
C ALA A 287 6.99 5.22 -0.43
N ARG A 288 6.56 4.73 0.74
CA ARG A 288 5.15 4.73 1.13
C ARG A 288 4.76 6.11 1.65
N ARG A 289 3.76 6.73 1.04
CA ARG A 289 3.28 8.05 1.47
C ARG A 289 2.65 7.96 2.85
N PRO A 290 3.04 8.84 3.81
CA PRO A 290 2.35 8.90 5.09
C PRO A 290 0.90 9.38 4.92
N VAL A 291 -0.04 8.83 5.70
CA VAL A 291 -1.41 9.38 5.86
C VAL A 291 -1.48 10.44 6.95
N ARG A 292 -0.43 10.55 7.74
CA ARG A 292 -0.34 11.48 8.88
C ARG A 292 -0.11 12.91 8.38
N SER A 293 -0.88 13.85 8.91
CA SER A 293 -0.79 15.28 8.59
C SER A 293 0.47 15.97 9.14
N ASP A 294 1.11 15.36 10.15
CA ASP A 294 2.34 15.85 10.79
C ASP A 294 3.64 15.30 10.15
N ILE A 295 3.54 14.48 9.09
CA ILE A 295 4.69 13.92 8.36
C ILE A 295 4.58 14.28 6.89
N ALA A 296 5.55 15.06 6.39
CA ALA A 296 5.65 15.33 4.95
C ALA A 296 6.24 14.13 4.20
N PRO A 297 5.67 13.73 3.04
CA PRO A 297 6.25 12.69 2.21
C PRO A 297 7.63 13.11 1.68
N LYS A 298 8.63 12.25 1.88
CA LYS A 298 10.01 12.52 1.46
C LYS A 298 10.27 11.88 0.10
N GLY A 299 10.81 12.67 -0.83
CA GLY A 299 11.20 12.17 -2.16
C GLY A 299 10.05 11.90 -3.12
N LEU A 300 8.82 12.31 -2.77
CA LEU A 300 7.62 12.15 -3.58
C LEU A 300 7.02 13.53 -3.91
N CYS A 301 6.45 13.68 -5.09
CA CYS A 301 5.73 14.89 -5.48
C CYS A 301 4.43 15.08 -4.66
N SER A 302 3.76 16.21 -4.77
CA SER A 302 2.44 16.39 -4.16
C SER A 302 1.39 15.50 -4.83
N LEU A 303 0.27 15.22 -4.13
CA LEU A 303 -0.83 14.46 -4.74
C LEU A 303 -1.49 15.23 -5.91
N ASP A 304 -1.44 16.57 -5.89
CA ASP A 304 -1.91 17.40 -7.01
C ASP A 304 -1.07 17.16 -8.26
N GLU A 305 0.26 17.03 -8.11
CA GLU A 305 1.16 16.70 -9.22
C GLU A 305 0.99 15.26 -9.73
N CYS A 306 0.38 14.38 -8.92
CA CYS A 306 0.01 13.03 -9.35
C CYS A 306 -1.32 12.99 -10.12
N HIS A 307 -1.96 14.11 -10.38
CA HIS A 307 -3.25 14.25 -11.06
C HIS A 307 -4.39 13.48 -10.38
N VAL A 308 -4.35 13.39 -9.06
CA VAL A 308 -5.40 12.69 -8.28
C VAL A 308 -6.71 13.45 -8.42
N GLY A 309 -7.70 12.78 -8.97
CA GLY A 309 -9.01 13.32 -9.29
C GLY A 309 -10.14 12.59 -8.57
N ASN A 310 -11.32 12.65 -9.15
CA ASN A 310 -12.52 12.01 -8.62
C ASN A 310 -12.40 10.47 -8.71
N TYR A 311 -12.51 9.83 -7.57
CA TYR A 311 -12.67 8.39 -7.44
C TYR A 311 -13.96 8.11 -6.68
N ASP A 312 -14.93 7.47 -7.31
CA ASP A 312 -16.18 7.10 -6.62
C ASP A 312 -15.94 5.88 -5.72
N PHE A 313 -15.43 6.20 -4.52
CA PHE A 313 -15.10 5.20 -3.50
C PHE A 313 -16.32 4.37 -3.09
N SER A 314 -17.47 5.01 -2.96
CA SER A 314 -18.70 4.35 -2.55
C SER A 314 -19.18 3.37 -3.61
N TYR A 315 -19.13 3.78 -4.89
CA TYR A 315 -19.46 2.90 -6.00
C TYR A 315 -18.50 1.72 -6.09
N ALA A 316 -17.20 1.96 -6.01
CA ALA A 316 -16.17 0.93 -6.06
C ALA A 316 -16.36 -0.11 -4.93
N ALA A 317 -16.58 0.33 -3.69
CA ALA A 317 -16.79 -0.57 -2.56
C ALA A 317 -18.09 -1.39 -2.69
N SER A 318 -19.21 -0.73 -3.03
CA SER A 318 -20.53 -1.37 -3.07
C SER A 318 -20.73 -2.31 -4.26
N ASN A 319 -20.02 -2.08 -5.38
CA ASN A 319 -20.16 -2.88 -6.61
C ASN A 319 -18.97 -3.80 -6.88
N ARG A 320 -18.11 -4.02 -5.87
CA ARG A 320 -16.83 -4.71 -6.05
C ARG A 320 -16.94 -6.06 -6.74
N ASP A 321 -17.86 -6.91 -6.32
CA ASP A 321 -17.99 -8.25 -6.88
C ASP A 321 -18.56 -8.23 -8.31
N ALA A 322 -19.54 -7.35 -8.56
CA ALA A 322 -20.10 -7.15 -9.91
C ALA A 322 -19.05 -6.60 -10.88
N ILE A 323 -18.22 -5.65 -10.46
CA ILE A 323 -17.12 -5.09 -11.27
C ILE A 323 -16.11 -6.18 -11.62
N LYS A 324 -15.73 -7.02 -10.65
CA LYS A 324 -14.79 -8.14 -10.89
C LYS A 324 -15.39 -9.20 -11.82
N GLU A 325 -16.65 -9.55 -11.61
CA GLU A 325 -17.36 -10.50 -12.46
C GLU A 325 -17.41 -9.99 -13.91
N GLN A 326 -17.84 -8.75 -14.11
CA GLN A 326 -17.87 -8.15 -15.45
C GLN A 326 -16.50 -8.09 -16.11
N PHE A 327 -15.43 -7.76 -15.38
CA PHE A 327 -14.08 -7.81 -15.91
C PHE A 327 -13.67 -9.22 -16.32
N ASN A 328 -13.95 -10.22 -15.48
CA ASN A 328 -13.61 -11.61 -15.77
C ASN A 328 -14.39 -12.13 -17.01
N ASP A 329 -15.65 -11.76 -17.17
CA ASP A 329 -16.46 -12.11 -18.33
C ASP A 329 -15.88 -11.51 -19.62
N LEU A 330 -15.42 -10.25 -19.57
CA LEU A 330 -14.75 -9.60 -20.71
C LEU A 330 -13.41 -10.25 -21.06
N VAL A 331 -12.70 -10.82 -20.09
CA VAL A 331 -11.44 -11.55 -20.32
C VAL A 331 -11.71 -12.96 -20.89
N ALA A 332 -12.79 -13.57 -20.50
CA ALA A 332 -13.17 -14.92 -20.98
C ALA A 332 -13.69 -14.91 -22.41
N GLY A 333 -14.18 -13.78 -22.97
CA GLY A 333 -14.65 -13.56 -24.33
C GLY A 333 -16.11 -13.80 -24.48
#